data_6444302c28bc7bbab1bade08d0525975
#
_entry.id   6444302c28bc7bbab1bade08d0525975
#
_cell.length_a   1.000
_cell.length_b   1.000
_cell.length_c   1.000
_cell.angle_alpha   90.00
_cell.angle_beta   90.00
_cell.angle_gamma   90.00
#
_symmetry.space_group_name_H-M   'P 1'
#
loop_
_entity.id
_entity.type
_entity.pdbx_description
1 polymer ?
#
loop_
_entity_poly.entity_id
_entity_poly.type
_entity_poly.pdbx_seq_one_letter_code
_entity_poly.pdbx_strand_id
1 'polypeptide(L)'
;MKRISSKRSTRSLRSAFTLLELLIVLGIIVALAAMVAPNLIGSAQDANIQVTRATIKNIEDAFKRKAVKNNGVFDDASGSEAIRALAETWEDSLGQQQQPLLEEVPRDAWNNEFQYAYDSNTDIKPRIWSFGPNKQDDGGSPDSDDVSNARREVE
;
A
#
# COMPACT_ATOMS: atom_id res chain seq x y z
N MET A 1 -22.54 38.53 74.13
CA MET A 1 -21.17 38.27 73.62
C MET A 1 -21.22 37.23 72.50
N LYS A 2 -21.05 37.66 71.30
CA LYS A 2 -21.15 36.79 70.08
C LYS A 2 -19.73 36.49 69.59
N ARG A 3 -19.26 35.21 69.74
CA ARG A 3 -17.93 34.78 69.26
C ARG A 3 -17.98 34.60 67.74
N ILE A 4 -17.17 35.38 67.05
CA ILE A 4 -16.95 35.24 65.57
C ILE A 4 -15.87 34.17 65.40
N SER A 5 -16.27 33.01 64.88
CA SER A 5 -15.35 31.92 64.49
C SER A 5 -14.78 32.24 63.14
N SER A 6 -13.48 32.53 63.06
CA SER A 6 -12.74 32.75 61.81
C SER A 6 -12.38 31.40 61.23
N LYS A 7 -13.01 31.04 60.09
CA LYS A 7 -12.62 29.90 59.25
C LYS A 7 -11.29 30.23 58.52
N ARG A 8 -10.20 29.59 58.94
CA ARG A 8 -8.94 29.60 58.18
C ARG A 8 -9.12 28.80 56.90
N SER A 9 -9.11 29.49 55.77
CA SER A 9 -9.02 28.87 54.44
C SER A 9 -7.60 28.36 54.24
N THR A 10 -7.44 27.03 54.19
CA THR A 10 -6.18 26.42 53.79
C THR A 10 -6.04 26.54 52.25
N ARG A 11 -5.21 27.47 51.80
CA ARG A 11 -4.78 27.55 50.43
C ARG A 11 -3.98 26.29 50.11
N SER A 12 -4.53 25.42 49.32
CA SER A 12 -3.80 24.31 48.68
C SER A 12 -2.71 24.92 47.79
N LEU A 13 -1.45 24.69 48.13
CA LEU A 13 -0.31 25.03 47.30
C LEU A 13 -0.35 24.10 46.07
N ARG A 14 -0.78 24.62 44.95
CA ARG A 14 -0.60 23.92 43.68
C ARG A 14 0.91 23.95 43.35
N SER A 15 1.55 22.77 43.41
CA SER A 15 2.91 22.62 42.94
C SER A 15 2.96 22.99 41.44
N ALA A 16 3.72 24.02 41.10
CA ALA A 16 4.00 24.38 39.71
C ALA A 16 5.15 23.51 39.24
N PHE A 17 5.01 22.92 38.05
CA PHE A 17 6.09 22.19 37.39
C PHE A 17 7.27 23.13 37.09
N THR A 18 8.47 22.64 37.34
CA THR A 18 9.69 23.37 36.95
C THR A 18 10.00 23.18 35.46
N LEU A 19 10.64 24.19 34.87
CA LEU A 19 11.09 24.12 33.48
C LEU A 19 12.08 22.95 33.26
N LEU A 20 12.91 22.69 34.30
CA LEU A 20 13.86 21.57 34.28
C LEU A 20 13.16 20.19 34.24
N GLU A 21 12.08 19.99 35.02
CA GLU A 21 11.29 18.76 35.02
C GLU A 21 10.71 18.46 33.62
N LEU A 22 10.14 19.47 32.95
CA LEU A 22 9.62 19.33 31.60
C LEU A 22 10.73 19.01 30.60
N LEU A 23 11.91 19.61 30.74
CA LEU A 23 13.03 19.38 29.84
C LEU A 23 13.60 17.96 29.98
N ILE A 24 13.70 17.44 31.21
CA ILE A 24 14.13 16.05 31.45
C ILE A 24 13.12 15.06 30.85
N VAL A 25 11.81 15.26 31.06
CA VAL A 25 10.76 14.39 30.53
C VAL A 25 10.78 14.42 29.01
N LEU A 26 10.91 15.60 28.38
CA LEU A 26 11.04 15.72 26.94
C LEU A 26 12.26 14.98 26.41
N GLY A 27 13.41 15.09 27.08
CA GLY A 27 14.65 14.38 26.72
C GLY A 27 14.46 12.85 26.72
N ILE A 28 13.78 12.31 27.75
CA ILE A 28 13.48 10.88 27.82
C ILE A 28 12.54 10.44 26.68
N ILE A 29 11.47 11.20 26.43
CA ILE A 29 10.52 10.88 25.35
C ILE A 29 11.22 10.87 23.98
N VAL A 30 12.08 11.88 23.70
CA VAL A 30 12.84 11.93 22.44
C VAL A 30 13.80 10.76 22.30
N ALA A 31 14.48 10.38 23.39
CA ALA A 31 15.39 9.24 23.38
C ALA A 31 14.66 7.91 23.11
N LEU A 32 13.49 7.70 23.72
CA LEU A 32 12.65 6.52 23.48
C LEU A 32 12.07 6.51 22.04
N ALA A 33 11.59 7.67 21.57
CA ALA A 33 11.06 7.80 20.22
C ALA A 33 12.13 7.47 19.14
N ALA A 34 13.37 7.93 19.33
CA ALA A 34 14.48 7.65 18.42
C ALA A 34 14.81 6.14 18.31
N MET A 35 14.56 5.37 19.35
CA MET A 35 14.79 3.92 19.35
C MET A 35 13.70 3.14 18.61
N VAL A 36 12.45 3.63 18.61
CA VAL A 36 11.28 2.93 18.04
C VAL A 36 11.03 3.31 16.57
N ALA A 37 11.33 4.55 16.19
CA ALA A 37 11.02 5.09 14.86
C ALA A 37 11.53 4.24 13.68
N PRO A 38 12.77 3.72 13.64
CA PRO A 38 13.26 2.92 12.53
C PRO A 38 12.46 1.64 12.30
N ASN A 39 12.04 0.96 13.37
CA ASN A 39 11.27 -0.28 13.28
C ASN A 39 9.86 -0.05 12.74
N LEU A 40 9.24 1.09 13.07
CA LEU A 40 7.91 1.44 12.56
C LEU A 40 7.95 1.73 11.06
N ILE A 41 8.99 2.41 10.57
CA ILE A 41 9.15 2.70 9.13
C ILE A 41 9.31 1.42 8.33
N GLY A 42 10.16 0.49 8.79
CA GLY A 42 10.34 -0.82 8.14
C GLY A 42 9.04 -1.62 8.08
N SER A 43 8.32 -1.72 9.19
CA SER A 43 7.04 -2.44 9.25
C SER A 43 5.97 -1.83 8.35
N ALA A 44 5.92 -0.50 8.21
CA ALA A 44 4.99 0.17 7.31
C ALA A 44 5.32 -0.12 5.84
N GLN A 45 6.61 -0.19 5.49
CA GLN A 45 7.04 -0.52 4.14
C GLN A 45 6.70 -1.97 3.78
N ASP A 46 6.93 -2.92 4.69
CA ASP A 46 6.54 -4.31 4.50
C ASP A 46 5.02 -4.47 4.31
N ALA A 47 4.22 -3.74 5.09
CA ALA A 47 2.77 -3.73 4.94
C ALA A 47 2.34 -3.20 3.56
N ASN A 48 2.95 -2.12 3.07
CA ASN A 48 2.68 -1.56 1.74
C ASN A 48 3.00 -2.57 0.62
N ILE A 49 4.12 -3.29 0.74
CA ILE A 49 4.49 -4.35 -0.22
C ILE A 49 3.44 -5.47 -0.20
N GLN A 50 2.97 -5.91 0.96
CA GLN A 50 1.95 -6.96 1.06
C GLN A 50 0.61 -6.54 0.44
N VAL A 51 0.15 -5.31 0.71
CA VAL A 51 -1.07 -4.75 0.10
C VAL A 51 -0.92 -4.70 -1.42
N THR A 52 0.20 -4.20 -1.92
CA THR A 52 0.48 -4.12 -3.37
C THR A 52 0.49 -5.52 -4.01
N ARG A 53 1.11 -6.52 -3.38
CA ARG A 53 1.08 -7.91 -3.86
C ARG A 53 -0.33 -8.50 -3.90
N ALA A 54 -1.15 -8.23 -2.89
CA ALA A 54 -2.54 -8.67 -2.87
C ALA A 54 -3.34 -8.04 -4.03
N THR A 55 -3.11 -6.77 -4.32
CA THR A 55 -3.73 -6.08 -5.46
C THR A 55 -3.27 -6.66 -6.80
N ILE A 56 -1.97 -6.93 -6.96
CA ILE A 56 -1.44 -7.62 -8.18
C ILE A 56 -2.14 -8.96 -8.39
N LYS A 57 -2.34 -9.73 -7.33
CA LYS A 57 -3.03 -11.01 -7.42
C LYS A 57 -4.50 -10.85 -7.85
N ASN A 58 -5.19 -9.83 -7.36
CA ASN A 58 -6.56 -9.54 -7.78
C ASN A 58 -6.63 -9.17 -9.26
N ILE A 59 -5.67 -8.37 -9.76
CA ILE A 59 -5.54 -8.01 -11.18
C ILE A 59 -5.25 -9.27 -12.02
N GLU A 60 -4.31 -10.11 -11.58
CA GLU A 60 -3.99 -11.37 -12.25
C GLU A 60 -5.22 -12.29 -12.37
N ASP A 61 -6.01 -12.39 -11.30
CA ASP A 61 -7.23 -13.21 -11.31
C ASP A 61 -8.33 -12.60 -12.22
N ALA A 62 -8.38 -11.26 -12.36
CA ALA A 62 -9.24 -10.59 -13.33
C ALA A 62 -8.85 -10.92 -14.77
N PHE A 63 -7.55 -10.85 -15.11
CA PHE A 63 -7.07 -11.26 -16.43
C PHE A 63 -7.33 -12.74 -16.71
N LYS A 64 -7.16 -13.63 -15.74
CA LYS A 64 -7.51 -15.05 -15.92
C LYS A 64 -8.99 -15.25 -16.21
N ARG A 65 -9.88 -14.52 -15.52
CA ARG A 65 -11.33 -14.58 -15.81
C ARG A 65 -11.64 -14.07 -17.21
N LYS A 66 -10.96 -13.01 -17.66
CA LYS A 66 -11.09 -12.49 -19.04
C LYS A 66 -10.60 -13.54 -20.05
N ALA A 67 -9.42 -14.11 -19.85
CA ALA A 67 -8.85 -15.12 -20.71
C ALA A 67 -9.76 -16.35 -20.86
N VAL A 68 -10.39 -16.83 -19.79
CA VAL A 68 -11.35 -17.96 -19.86
C VAL A 68 -12.49 -17.68 -20.83
N LYS A 69 -12.98 -16.44 -20.92
CA LYS A 69 -14.02 -16.02 -21.88
C LYS A 69 -13.47 -15.72 -23.27
N ASN A 70 -12.17 -15.56 -23.41
CA ASN A 70 -11.44 -15.35 -24.65
C ASN A 70 -10.66 -16.60 -25.09
N ASN A 71 -11.27 -17.78 -25.01
CA ASN A 71 -10.68 -19.07 -25.43
C ASN A 71 -9.34 -19.42 -24.75
N GLY A 72 -9.10 -18.90 -23.54
CA GLY A 72 -7.87 -19.14 -22.78
C GLY A 72 -6.70 -18.21 -23.17
N VAL A 73 -6.94 -17.20 -23.99
CA VAL A 73 -5.91 -16.28 -24.48
C VAL A 73 -5.92 -15.00 -23.65
N PHE A 74 -4.74 -14.56 -23.20
CA PHE A 74 -4.54 -13.24 -22.61
C PHE A 74 -4.39 -12.17 -23.71
N ASP A 75 -4.70 -10.92 -23.38
CA ASP A 75 -4.55 -9.82 -24.32
C ASP A 75 -3.07 -9.49 -24.55
N ASP A 76 -2.61 -9.51 -25.78
CA ASP A 76 -1.29 -8.99 -26.17
C ASP A 76 -1.28 -7.48 -25.98
N ALA A 77 -0.68 -7.01 -24.89
CA ALA A 77 -0.67 -5.61 -24.51
C ALA A 77 0.49 -5.27 -23.58
N SER A 78 0.76 -3.99 -23.45
CA SER A 78 1.71 -3.46 -22.46
C SER A 78 1.22 -2.14 -21.89
N GLY A 79 1.67 -1.84 -20.65
CA GLY A 79 1.36 -0.60 -19.94
C GLY A 79 0.11 -0.67 -19.06
N SER A 80 -0.28 0.46 -18.52
CA SER A 80 -1.41 0.56 -17.57
C SER A 80 -2.78 0.50 -18.24
N GLU A 81 -2.87 0.76 -19.56
CA GLU A 81 -4.13 0.77 -20.31
C GLU A 81 -4.82 -0.61 -20.30
N ALA A 82 -4.05 -1.70 -20.35
CA ALA A 82 -4.60 -3.05 -20.27
C ALA A 82 -5.35 -3.28 -18.93
N ILE A 83 -4.84 -2.71 -17.85
CA ILE A 83 -5.47 -2.81 -16.52
C ILE A 83 -6.70 -1.91 -16.43
N ARG A 84 -6.66 -0.71 -17.00
CA ARG A 84 -7.82 0.20 -17.07
C ARG A 84 -8.98 -0.45 -17.82
N ALA A 85 -8.69 -1.15 -18.91
CA ALA A 85 -9.69 -1.88 -19.68
C ALA A 85 -10.44 -2.96 -18.87
N LEU A 86 -9.89 -3.45 -17.76
CA LEU A 86 -10.59 -4.38 -16.87
C LEU A 86 -11.72 -3.71 -16.05
N ALA A 87 -11.67 -2.39 -15.89
CA ALA A 87 -12.70 -1.60 -15.21
C ALA A 87 -13.79 -1.08 -16.18
N GLU A 88 -13.72 -1.47 -17.45
CA GLU A 88 -14.68 -1.12 -18.49
C GLU A 88 -15.47 -2.35 -18.95
N THR A 89 -16.61 -2.11 -19.63
CA THR A 89 -17.34 -3.18 -20.32
C THR A 89 -16.53 -3.65 -21.54
N TRP A 90 -16.53 -4.94 -21.78
CA TRP A 90 -15.75 -5.53 -22.86
C TRP A 90 -16.53 -6.61 -23.60
N GLU A 91 -16.10 -6.98 -24.78
CA GLU A 91 -16.74 -8.00 -25.62
C GLU A 91 -15.90 -9.28 -25.59
N ASP A 92 -16.55 -10.43 -25.33
CA ASP A 92 -15.88 -11.73 -25.30
C ASP A 92 -15.72 -12.30 -26.72
N SER A 93 -15.05 -13.44 -26.83
CA SER A 93 -14.79 -14.12 -28.10
C SER A 93 -16.06 -14.57 -28.86
N LEU A 94 -17.22 -14.54 -28.23
CA LEU A 94 -18.51 -14.85 -28.83
C LEU A 94 -19.31 -13.59 -29.21
N GLY A 95 -18.74 -12.39 -29.05
CA GLY A 95 -19.40 -11.12 -29.30
C GLY A 95 -20.40 -10.71 -28.22
N GLN A 96 -20.30 -11.27 -27.01
CA GLN A 96 -21.20 -10.93 -25.90
C GLN A 96 -20.59 -9.84 -25.02
N GLN A 97 -21.39 -8.82 -24.71
CA GLN A 97 -20.99 -7.77 -23.76
C GLN A 97 -20.84 -8.33 -22.36
N GLN A 98 -19.70 -8.12 -21.76
CA GLN A 98 -19.33 -8.52 -20.42
C GLN A 98 -19.23 -7.31 -19.50
N GLN A 99 -19.57 -7.52 -18.21
CA GLN A 99 -19.41 -6.50 -17.18
C GLN A 99 -17.92 -6.29 -16.83
N PRO A 100 -17.57 -5.13 -16.28
CA PRO A 100 -16.24 -4.88 -15.76
C PRO A 100 -15.79 -5.98 -14.78
N LEU A 101 -14.52 -6.32 -14.84
CA LEU A 101 -13.90 -7.32 -13.94
C LEU A 101 -13.32 -6.70 -12.69
N LEU A 102 -13.09 -5.38 -12.72
CA LEU A 102 -12.71 -4.55 -11.59
C LEU A 102 -13.73 -3.43 -11.42
N GLU A 103 -14.04 -3.05 -10.18
CA GLU A 103 -14.97 -1.94 -9.88
C GLU A 103 -14.33 -0.58 -10.18
N GLU A 104 -13.01 -0.48 -9.98
CA GLU A 104 -12.22 0.72 -10.24
C GLU A 104 -10.80 0.34 -10.68
N VAL A 105 -10.08 1.28 -11.27
CA VAL A 105 -8.67 1.09 -11.65
C VAL A 105 -7.81 1.12 -10.38
N PRO A 106 -7.19 0.00 -9.98
CA PRO A 106 -6.45 -0.07 -8.74
C PRO A 106 -5.15 0.73 -8.80
N ARG A 107 -4.71 1.20 -7.63
CA ARG A 107 -3.40 1.80 -7.42
C ARG A 107 -2.65 1.03 -6.34
N ASP A 108 -1.33 1.11 -6.40
CA ASP A 108 -0.48 0.52 -5.38
C ASP A 108 -0.49 1.35 -4.07
N ALA A 109 0.20 0.86 -3.06
CA ALA A 109 0.27 1.54 -1.75
C ALA A 109 1.01 2.89 -1.78
N TRP A 110 1.72 3.20 -2.86
CA TRP A 110 2.42 4.49 -3.08
C TRP A 110 1.71 5.36 -4.11
N ASN A 111 0.47 4.99 -4.51
CA ASN A 111 -0.40 5.69 -5.47
C ASN A 111 0.11 5.65 -6.93
N ASN A 112 0.94 4.65 -7.30
CA ASN A 112 1.33 4.43 -8.68
C ASN A 112 0.28 3.57 -9.40
N GLU A 113 0.23 3.66 -10.72
CA GLU A 113 -0.53 2.75 -11.59
C GLU A 113 0.25 1.45 -11.77
N PHE A 114 -0.49 0.34 -11.82
CA PHE A 114 0.11 -0.95 -12.16
C PHE A 114 0.39 -1.02 -13.65
N GLN A 115 1.43 -1.77 -14.00
CA GLN A 115 1.83 -2.07 -15.36
C GLN A 115 1.52 -3.52 -15.69
N TYR A 116 1.30 -3.76 -16.96
CA TYR A 116 1.02 -5.07 -17.54
C TYR A 116 1.92 -5.29 -18.75
N ALA A 117 2.40 -6.49 -18.97
CA ALA A 117 3.04 -6.90 -20.19
C ALA A 117 2.74 -8.38 -20.48
N TYR A 118 2.33 -8.65 -21.70
CA TYR A 118 2.14 -10.00 -22.21
C TYR A 118 2.32 -9.98 -23.72
N ASP A 119 3.11 -10.95 -24.21
CA ASP A 119 3.28 -11.28 -25.61
C ASP A 119 3.05 -12.78 -25.79
N SER A 120 2.01 -13.14 -26.53
CA SER A 120 1.62 -14.54 -26.76
C SER A 120 2.69 -15.40 -27.42
N ASN A 121 3.70 -14.79 -28.07
CA ASN A 121 4.80 -15.49 -28.72
C ASN A 121 5.93 -15.86 -27.76
N THR A 122 6.09 -15.13 -26.65
CA THR A 122 7.23 -15.26 -25.75
C THR A 122 6.84 -15.61 -24.31
N ASP A 123 5.65 -15.21 -23.87
CA ASP A 123 5.24 -15.30 -22.49
C ASP A 123 4.25 -16.45 -22.24
N ILE A 124 4.43 -17.17 -21.15
CA ILE A 124 3.48 -18.20 -20.70
C ILE A 124 2.33 -17.56 -19.91
N LYS A 125 2.60 -16.44 -19.22
CA LYS A 125 1.63 -15.71 -18.40
C LYS A 125 1.95 -14.22 -18.37
N PRO A 126 0.95 -13.36 -18.16
CA PRO A 126 1.17 -11.94 -18.03
C PRO A 126 2.09 -11.59 -16.85
N ARG A 127 2.94 -10.61 -17.06
CA ARG A 127 3.69 -9.93 -16.03
C ARG A 127 2.92 -8.68 -15.59
N ILE A 128 2.75 -8.54 -14.29
CA ILE A 128 2.06 -7.41 -13.65
C ILE A 128 2.96 -6.88 -12.55
N TRP A 129 3.19 -5.56 -12.54
CA TRP A 129 4.07 -4.94 -11.57
C TRP A 129 3.64 -3.52 -11.19
N SER A 130 4.16 -3.05 -10.08
CA SER A 130 4.09 -1.70 -9.56
C SER A 130 5.50 -1.15 -9.48
N PHE A 131 5.67 0.14 -9.70
CA PHE A 131 6.96 0.85 -9.59
C PHE A 131 7.52 0.94 -8.16
N GLY A 132 6.76 0.46 -7.15
CA GLY A 132 7.22 0.49 -5.77
C GLY A 132 7.41 1.88 -5.19
N PRO A 133 8.20 1.98 -4.10
CA PRO A 133 8.37 3.22 -3.35
C PRO A 133 9.19 4.29 -4.08
N ASN A 134 10.13 3.91 -4.96
CA ASN A 134 11.00 4.85 -5.70
C ASN A 134 10.28 5.50 -6.89
N LYS A 135 9.13 4.92 -7.34
CA LYS A 135 8.30 5.36 -8.48
C LYS A 135 9.03 5.32 -9.84
N GLN A 136 10.07 4.50 -9.96
CA GLN A 136 10.78 4.26 -11.20
C GLN A 136 10.37 2.91 -11.76
N ASP A 137 10.28 2.83 -13.09
CA ASP A 137 9.95 1.58 -13.79
C ASP A 137 11.21 0.77 -14.04
N ASP A 138 11.41 -0.27 -13.26
CA ASP A 138 12.49 -1.26 -13.45
C ASP A 138 11.99 -2.51 -14.19
N GLY A 139 10.83 -2.42 -14.83
CA GLY A 139 10.21 -3.47 -15.65
C GLY A 139 9.71 -4.67 -14.84
N GLY A 140 9.43 -4.51 -13.55
CA GLY A 140 9.04 -5.58 -12.66
C GLY A 140 10.17 -6.57 -12.37
N SER A 141 11.43 -6.11 -12.44
CA SER A 141 12.61 -6.94 -12.15
C SER A 141 12.60 -7.44 -10.71
N PRO A 142 12.92 -8.74 -10.47
CA PRO A 142 13.01 -9.29 -9.12
C PRO A 142 14.08 -8.64 -8.24
N ASP A 143 15.10 -8.01 -8.85
CA ASP A 143 16.24 -7.40 -8.15
C ASP A 143 16.02 -5.91 -7.84
N SER A 144 14.89 -5.35 -8.30
CA SER A 144 14.51 -3.96 -8.04
C SER A 144 13.57 -3.85 -6.82
N ASP A 145 13.15 -2.63 -6.50
CA ASP A 145 12.11 -2.36 -5.52
C ASP A 145 10.69 -2.43 -6.13
N ASP A 146 10.58 -2.72 -7.45
CA ASP A 146 9.31 -3.06 -8.09
C ASP A 146 8.65 -4.25 -7.40
N VAL A 147 7.35 -4.16 -7.22
CA VAL A 147 6.56 -5.26 -6.70
C VAL A 147 5.86 -5.95 -7.86
N SER A 148 6.20 -7.21 -8.15
CA SER A 148 5.67 -7.94 -9.31
C SER A 148 5.14 -9.32 -8.97
N ASN A 149 4.38 -9.93 -9.91
CA ASN A 149 3.99 -11.33 -9.86
C ASN A 149 5.09 -12.27 -10.41
N ALA A 150 6.21 -11.74 -10.86
CA ALA A 150 7.37 -12.54 -11.22
C ALA A 150 7.92 -13.23 -9.96
N ARG A 151 8.21 -14.53 -10.06
CA ARG A 151 8.93 -15.22 -8.98
C ARG A 151 10.38 -14.77 -8.97
N ARG A 152 10.91 -14.45 -7.78
CA ARG A 152 12.36 -14.48 -7.60
C ARG A 152 12.79 -15.93 -7.86
N GLU A 153 13.64 -16.12 -8.83
CA GLU A 153 14.33 -17.40 -8.95
C GLU A 153 15.25 -17.51 -7.72
N VAL A 154 14.90 -18.43 -6.83
CA VAL A 154 15.76 -18.78 -5.69
C VAL A 154 16.76 -19.75 -6.27
N GLU A 155 18.01 -19.29 -6.51
CA GLU A 155 19.14 -20.17 -6.73
C GLU A 155 19.45 -21.01 -5.47
#